data_fd8d13694cdc7fb2558794a6c99802d0
#
_entry.id   fd8d13694cdc7fb2558794a6c99802d0
#
_cell.length_a   1.000
_cell.length_b   1.000
_cell.length_c   1.000
_cell.angle_alpha   90.00
_cell.angle_beta   90.00
_cell.angle_gamma   90.00
#
_symmetry.space_group_name_H-M   'P 1'
#
loop_
_entity.id
_entity.type
_entity.pdbx_description
1 polymer ?
#
loop_
_entity_poly.entity_id
_entity_poly.type
_entity_poly.pdbx_seq_one_letter_code
_entity_poly.pdbx_strand_id
1 'polypeptide(L)'
;MHKNIAIIIAGGSGNRMGQDIPKQFINVYDKPVLIYTLEGFQRHPMIDAIEVVCIDGWEKVLQAYANQFNISKLQWIAKGGDSAQESIRNGVYNLEGKVNDDDIIIIHDGIRPMIDDSILTDVINKAEEYGNAVTSMPYNEQIFVVDKDDENTTTQFIPRETLRRVSTPQAYRYDLLNTKYHEAYAKNIGIHGSHYANTMMVELGVKLYLAKGSDKNIKLTTKDDLELFKGYMTKEKDTWLK
;
A
#
# COMPACT_ATOMS: atom_id res chain seq x y z
N MET A 1 18.91 14.90 -9.22
CA MET A 1 18.26 13.64 -9.62
C MET A 1 17.32 13.31 -8.48
N HIS A 2 16.01 13.24 -8.74
CA HIS A 2 15.03 12.88 -7.73
C HIS A 2 15.23 11.43 -7.27
N LYS A 3 14.70 11.09 -6.09
CA LYS A 3 14.73 9.76 -5.50
C LYS A 3 13.33 9.16 -5.47
N ASN A 4 13.27 7.85 -5.47
CA ASN A 4 12.05 7.07 -5.29
C ASN A 4 12.05 6.41 -3.91
N ILE A 5 11.18 6.88 -3.01
CA ILE A 5 11.10 6.45 -1.63
C ILE A 5 9.82 5.68 -1.40
N ALA A 6 9.92 4.45 -0.88
CA ALA A 6 8.75 3.65 -0.54
C ALA A 6 8.33 3.89 0.91
N ILE A 7 7.07 4.26 1.14
CA ILE A 7 6.42 4.24 2.46
C ILE A 7 5.60 2.95 2.57
N ILE A 8 6.03 2.03 3.43
CA ILE A 8 5.37 0.74 3.64
C ILE A 8 4.51 0.82 4.91
N ILE A 9 3.18 0.70 4.74
CA ILE A 9 2.22 0.84 5.83
C ILE A 9 2.07 -0.47 6.59
N ALA A 10 2.55 -0.50 7.82
CA ALA A 10 2.54 -1.63 8.74
C ALA A 10 2.07 -1.24 10.15
N GLY A 11 1.27 -0.16 10.28
CA GLY A 11 0.80 0.40 11.56
C GLY A 11 -0.45 -0.27 12.14
N GLY A 12 -1.14 -1.15 11.40
CA GLY A 12 -2.40 -1.75 11.85
C GLY A 12 -2.23 -2.90 12.84
N SER A 13 -3.10 -2.99 13.86
CA SER A 13 -3.08 -4.06 14.88
C SER A 13 -3.52 -5.44 14.37
N GLY A 14 -4.30 -5.51 13.31
CA GLY A 14 -4.64 -6.80 12.63
C GLY A 14 -5.61 -7.72 13.37
N ASN A 15 -6.46 -7.23 14.25
CA ASN A 15 -7.36 -7.98 15.14
C ASN A 15 -8.24 -9.04 14.45
N ARG A 16 -8.48 -8.93 13.13
CA ARG A 16 -9.30 -9.87 12.35
C ARG A 16 -8.69 -11.27 12.18
N MET A 17 -7.40 -11.45 12.45
CA MET A 17 -6.73 -12.74 12.31
C MET A 17 -6.71 -13.57 13.61
N GLY A 18 -7.22 -13.01 14.74
CA GLY A 18 -7.37 -13.71 16.01
C GLY A 18 -6.05 -14.21 16.62
N GLN A 19 -4.95 -13.50 16.39
CA GLN A 19 -3.63 -13.81 16.94
C GLN A 19 -3.11 -12.63 17.77
N ASP A 20 -2.30 -12.93 18.78
CA ASP A 20 -1.65 -11.92 19.63
C ASP A 20 -0.52 -11.15 18.92
N ILE A 21 -0.10 -11.64 17.75
CA ILE A 21 0.95 -11.03 16.91
C ILE A 21 0.30 -10.19 15.82
N PRO A 22 0.72 -8.94 15.58
CA PRO A 22 0.23 -8.13 14.48
C PRO A 22 0.44 -8.85 13.13
N LYS A 23 -0.58 -8.85 12.29
CA LYS A 23 -0.66 -9.68 11.06
C LYS A 23 0.55 -9.52 10.12
N GLN A 24 1.17 -8.34 10.06
CA GLN A 24 2.35 -8.07 9.25
C GLN A 24 3.60 -8.79 9.75
N PHE A 25 3.62 -9.21 11.02
CA PHE A 25 4.70 -9.97 11.65
C PHE A 25 4.40 -11.48 11.76
N ILE A 26 3.25 -11.93 11.25
CA ILE A 26 2.96 -13.37 11.17
C ILE A 26 3.94 -14.01 10.18
N ASN A 27 4.57 -15.11 10.61
CA ASN A 27 5.46 -15.87 9.75
C ASN A 27 4.67 -16.73 8.74
N VAL A 28 5.10 -16.64 7.50
CA VAL A 28 4.79 -17.61 6.47
C VAL A 28 6.09 -18.32 6.14
N TYR A 29 6.13 -19.64 6.39
CA TYR A 29 7.37 -20.39 6.52
C TYR A 29 8.27 -19.72 7.58
N ASP A 30 9.50 -19.39 7.27
CA ASP A 30 10.47 -18.84 8.23
C ASP A 30 10.61 -17.32 8.19
N LYS A 31 9.63 -16.61 7.58
CA LYS A 31 9.74 -15.18 7.29
C LYS A 31 8.43 -14.43 7.56
N PRO A 32 8.46 -13.27 8.26
CA PRO A 32 7.30 -12.41 8.42
C PRO A 32 6.75 -11.92 7.08
N VAL A 33 5.41 -11.78 6.96
CA VAL A 33 4.74 -11.26 5.76
C VAL A 33 5.33 -9.92 5.33
N LEU A 34 5.58 -9.01 6.28
CA LEU A 34 6.17 -7.70 6.00
C LEU A 34 7.52 -7.80 5.29
N ILE A 35 8.34 -8.77 5.66
CA ILE A 35 9.67 -8.94 5.05
C ILE A 35 9.56 -9.35 3.59
N TYR A 36 8.60 -10.22 3.22
CA TYR A 36 8.34 -10.51 1.80
C TYR A 36 8.01 -9.26 1.01
N THR A 37 7.19 -8.36 1.58
CA THR A 37 6.88 -7.07 0.96
C THR A 37 8.15 -6.22 0.83
N LEU A 38 8.91 -6.06 1.91
CA LEU A 38 10.13 -5.24 1.91
C LEU A 38 11.19 -5.75 0.91
N GLU A 39 11.33 -7.06 0.76
CA GLU A 39 12.24 -7.65 -0.23
C GLU A 39 11.90 -7.27 -1.67
N GLY A 40 10.60 -7.14 -2.01
CA GLY A 40 10.18 -6.65 -3.33
C GLY A 40 10.73 -5.25 -3.60
N PHE A 41 10.59 -4.34 -2.65
CA PHE A 41 11.11 -2.97 -2.78
C PHE A 41 12.64 -2.92 -2.67
N GLN A 42 13.25 -3.74 -1.80
CA GLN A 42 14.70 -3.84 -1.67
C GLN A 42 15.38 -4.24 -2.99
N ARG A 43 14.79 -5.19 -3.72
CA ARG A 43 15.37 -5.68 -4.98
C ARG A 43 15.16 -4.73 -6.14
N HIS A 44 14.10 -3.92 -6.13
CA HIS A 44 13.74 -3.08 -7.26
C HIS A 44 14.77 -1.97 -7.51
N PRO A 45 15.34 -1.85 -8.72
CA PRO A 45 16.45 -0.94 -8.99
C PRO A 45 16.07 0.54 -8.89
N MET A 46 14.81 0.89 -9.14
CA MET A 46 14.34 2.28 -9.06
C MET A 46 14.00 2.73 -7.63
N ILE A 47 13.99 1.87 -6.63
CA ILE A 47 13.74 2.28 -5.24
C ILE A 47 15.06 2.65 -4.57
N ASP A 48 15.16 3.86 -4.04
CA ASP A 48 16.37 4.39 -3.40
C ASP A 48 16.34 4.19 -1.88
N ALA A 49 15.17 4.33 -1.26
CA ALA A 49 15.01 4.21 0.19
C ALA A 49 13.63 3.64 0.55
N ILE A 50 13.55 3.08 1.74
CA ILE A 50 12.31 2.55 2.32
C ILE A 50 12.10 3.22 3.68
N GLU A 51 10.87 3.66 3.92
CA GLU A 51 10.33 3.98 5.22
C GLU A 51 9.26 2.93 5.58
N VAL A 52 9.23 2.50 6.82
CA VAL A 52 8.13 1.66 7.34
C VAL A 52 7.36 2.43 8.39
N VAL A 53 6.06 2.58 8.20
CA VAL A 53 5.16 3.07 9.24
C VAL A 53 4.76 1.87 10.10
N CYS A 54 5.38 1.75 11.26
CA CYS A 54 5.31 0.56 12.13
C CYS A 54 4.26 0.73 13.21
N ILE A 55 3.62 -0.38 13.59
CA ILE A 55 2.79 -0.42 14.81
C ILE A 55 3.65 -0.16 16.04
N ASP A 56 3.11 0.62 16.98
CA ASP A 56 3.78 1.01 18.22
C ASP A 56 4.32 -0.21 19.00
N GLY A 57 5.55 -0.11 19.48
CA GLY A 57 6.23 -1.15 20.27
C GLY A 57 6.87 -2.27 19.43
N TRP A 58 6.74 -2.28 18.11
CA TRP A 58 7.32 -3.30 17.23
C TRP A 58 8.52 -2.80 16.40
N GLU A 59 8.94 -1.57 16.61
CA GLU A 59 10.03 -0.94 15.84
C GLU A 59 11.35 -1.71 15.99
N LYS A 60 11.66 -2.16 17.21
CA LYS A 60 12.88 -2.95 17.47
C LYS A 60 12.83 -4.34 16.81
N VAL A 61 11.65 -4.95 16.79
CA VAL A 61 11.42 -6.24 16.12
C VAL A 61 11.55 -6.06 14.61
N LEU A 62 10.96 -5.02 14.04
CA LEU A 62 11.13 -4.67 12.63
C LEU A 62 12.60 -4.47 12.28
N GLN A 63 13.34 -3.70 13.06
CA GLN A 63 14.77 -3.45 12.81
C GLN A 63 15.60 -4.73 12.87
N ALA A 64 15.30 -5.64 13.81
CA ALA A 64 15.97 -6.94 13.91
C ALA A 64 15.73 -7.80 12.66
N TYR A 65 14.47 -7.87 12.19
CA TYR A 65 14.13 -8.58 10.94
C TYR A 65 14.77 -7.91 9.71
N ALA A 66 14.74 -6.59 9.62
CA ALA A 66 15.36 -5.87 8.50
C ALA A 66 16.87 -6.19 8.41
N ASN A 67 17.57 -6.24 9.54
CA ASN A 67 18.98 -6.64 9.60
C ASN A 67 19.16 -8.11 9.20
N GLN A 68 18.34 -9.02 9.74
CA GLN A 68 18.40 -10.46 9.46
C GLN A 68 18.21 -10.78 7.97
N PHE A 69 17.31 -10.04 7.31
CA PHE A 69 16.96 -10.25 5.90
C PHE A 69 17.62 -9.24 4.93
N ASN A 70 18.62 -8.50 5.41
CA ASN A 70 19.43 -7.55 4.62
C ASN A 70 18.56 -6.49 3.88
N ILE A 71 17.57 -5.92 4.56
CA ILE A 71 16.77 -4.81 4.03
C ILE A 71 17.57 -3.50 4.23
N SER A 72 18.63 -3.32 3.44
CA SER A 72 19.57 -2.21 3.55
C SER A 72 19.00 -0.85 3.12
N LYS A 73 17.93 -0.83 2.30
CA LYS A 73 17.24 0.39 1.90
C LYS A 73 16.31 0.95 2.99
N LEU A 74 16.05 0.22 4.09
CA LEU A 74 15.28 0.75 5.22
C LEU A 74 16.06 1.86 5.91
N GLN A 75 15.63 3.10 5.73
CA GLN A 75 16.28 4.29 6.30
C GLN A 75 15.48 4.90 7.45
N TRP A 76 14.15 4.77 7.43
CA TRP A 76 13.30 5.40 8.44
C TRP A 76 12.19 4.46 8.91
N ILE A 77 11.85 4.63 10.18
CA ILE A 77 10.69 3.99 10.81
C ILE A 77 9.85 5.12 11.41
N ALA A 78 8.61 5.25 10.95
CA ALA A 78 7.62 6.16 11.51
C ALA A 78 6.64 5.38 12.37
N LYS A 79 6.03 6.06 13.35
CA LYS A 79 4.99 5.47 14.20
C LYS A 79 3.65 5.42 13.46
N GLY A 80 2.93 4.31 13.57
CA GLY A 80 1.55 4.17 13.12
C GLY A 80 0.59 5.12 13.82
N GLY A 81 -0.55 5.39 13.18
CA GLY A 81 -1.66 6.14 13.75
C GLY A 81 -2.83 5.24 14.13
N ASP A 82 -3.89 5.82 14.70
CA ASP A 82 -5.10 5.09 15.11
C ASP A 82 -5.95 4.63 13.91
N SER A 83 -5.71 5.20 12.73
CA SER A 83 -6.34 4.82 11.47
C SER A 83 -5.30 4.58 10.37
N ALA A 84 -5.74 3.95 9.27
CA ALA A 84 -4.90 3.78 8.08
C ALA A 84 -4.47 5.15 7.51
N GLN A 85 -5.40 6.12 7.48
CA GLN A 85 -5.14 7.47 6.97
C GLN A 85 -4.13 8.22 7.84
N GLU A 86 -4.23 8.11 9.16
CA GLU A 86 -3.24 8.69 10.08
C GLU A 86 -1.88 8.02 9.96
N SER A 87 -1.84 6.71 9.78
CA SER A 87 -0.58 5.99 9.54
C SER A 87 0.11 6.51 8.28
N ILE A 88 -0.63 6.71 7.19
CA ILE A 88 -0.06 7.28 5.95
C ILE A 88 0.42 8.70 6.20
N ARG A 89 -0.41 9.57 6.84
CA ARG A 89 0.00 10.93 7.22
C ARG A 89 1.31 10.95 8.01
N ASN A 90 1.41 10.09 9.02
CA ASN A 90 2.60 10.03 9.88
C ASN A 90 3.87 9.68 9.07
N GLY A 91 3.76 8.76 8.10
CA GLY A 91 4.84 8.47 7.17
C GLY A 91 5.19 9.68 6.30
N VAL A 92 4.20 10.33 5.69
CA VAL A 92 4.43 11.51 4.83
C VAL A 92 5.11 12.63 5.62
N TYR A 93 4.63 12.93 6.83
CA TYR A 93 5.21 14.00 7.67
C TYR A 93 6.57 13.62 8.24
N ASN A 94 6.83 12.34 8.51
CA ASN A 94 8.17 11.92 8.94
C ASN A 94 9.25 12.17 7.87
N LEU A 95 8.87 12.31 6.61
CA LEU A 95 9.80 12.64 5.52
C LEU A 95 10.07 14.15 5.37
N GLU A 96 9.37 15.01 6.10
CA GLU A 96 9.62 16.46 6.06
C GLU A 96 11.08 16.80 6.41
N GLY A 97 11.72 17.59 5.52
CA GLY A 97 13.14 17.95 5.66
C GLY A 97 14.15 16.81 5.38
N LYS A 98 13.68 15.62 5.01
CA LYS A 98 14.53 14.46 4.70
C LYS A 98 14.57 14.11 3.20
N VAL A 99 13.60 14.60 2.45
CA VAL A 99 13.42 14.37 1.01
C VAL A 99 13.20 15.69 0.28
N ASN A 100 13.31 15.67 -1.05
CA ASN A 100 13.09 16.85 -1.87
C ASN A 100 11.65 16.89 -2.40
N ASP A 101 11.19 18.08 -2.79
CA ASP A 101 9.84 18.30 -3.33
C ASP A 101 9.53 17.48 -4.58
N ASP A 102 10.54 17.21 -5.40
CA ASP A 102 10.44 16.44 -6.64
C ASP A 102 10.66 14.92 -6.48
N ASP A 103 10.99 14.45 -5.26
CA ASP A 103 11.10 13.01 -4.98
C ASP A 103 9.74 12.32 -5.15
N ILE A 104 9.76 11.07 -5.61
CA ILE A 104 8.55 10.25 -5.77
C ILE A 104 8.36 9.39 -4.52
N ILE A 105 7.20 9.51 -3.91
CA ILE A 105 6.80 8.73 -2.74
C ILE A 105 5.84 7.62 -3.17
N ILE A 106 6.23 6.38 -2.92
CA ILE A 106 5.46 5.19 -3.25
C ILE A 106 4.83 4.62 -1.97
N ILE A 107 3.52 4.75 -1.82
CA ILE A 107 2.77 4.22 -0.67
C ILE A 107 2.33 2.79 -0.98
N HIS A 108 2.65 1.85 -0.09
CA HIS A 108 2.26 0.45 -0.24
C HIS A 108 1.85 -0.21 1.08
N ASP A 109 0.86 -1.11 1.03
CA ASP A 109 0.45 -1.92 2.18
C ASP A 109 1.53 -2.96 2.53
N GLY A 110 2.03 -2.98 3.77
CA GLY A 110 3.03 -3.95 4.23
C GLY A 110 2.57 -5.41 4.24
N ILE A 111 1.29 -5.64 4.02
CA ILE A 111 0.66 -6.96 3.93
C ILE A 111 0.23 -7.31 2.49
N ARG A 112 0.88 -6.72 1.47
CA ARG A 112 0.76 -7.11 0.06
C ARG A 112 2.11 -7.61 -0.46
N PRO A 113 2.51 -8.84 -0.08
CA PRO A 113 3.87 -9.34 -0.33
C PRO A 113 4.15 -9.69 -1.79
N MET A 114 3.10 -9.76 -2.64
CA MET A 114 3.22 -10.24 -4.02
C MET A 114 3.24 -9.08 -5.02
N ILE A 115 4.08 -8.09 -4.74
CA ILE A 115 4.30 -6.97 -5.68
C ILE A 115 5.23 -7.40 -6.82
N ASP A 116 4.82 -7.08 -8.03
CA ASP A 116 5.55 -7.37 -9.27
C ASP A 116 6.44 -6.19 -9.65
N ASP A 117 7.68 -6.45 -10.08
CA ASP A 117 8.63 -5.40 -10.47
C ASP A 117 8.07 -4.53 -11.61
N SER A 118 7.33 -5.15 -12.55
CA SER A 118 6.70 -4.42 -13.66
C SER A 118 5.62 -3.42 -13.19
N ILE A 119 4.95 -3.70 -12.07
CA ILE A 119 3.95 -2.81 -11.48
C ILE A 119 4.64 -1.63 -10.80
N LEU A 120 5.72 -1.89 -10.05
CA LEU A 120 6.52 -0.83 -9.44
C LEU A 120 7.10 0.09 -10.51
N THR A 121 7.68 -0.47 -11.56
CA THR A 121 8.21 0.32 -12.69
C THR A 121 7.12 1.19 -13.32
N ASP A 122 5.93 0.64 -13.64
CA ASP A 122 4.87 1.40 -14.31
C ASP A 122 4.31 2.53 -13.42
N VAL A 123 4.12 2.27 -12.13
CA VAL A 123 3.59 3.30 -11.21
C VAL A 123 4.60 4.43 -10.98
N ILE A 124 5.91 4.12 -10.90
CA ILE A 124 6.96 5.12 -10.75
C ILE A 124 7.05 5.98 -12.00
N ASN A 125 7.22 5.37 -13.19
CA ASN A 125 7.33 6.10 -14.45
C ASN A 125 6.13 7.04 -14.68
N LYS A 126 4.92 6.59 -14.39
CA LYS A 126 3.73 7.45 -14.52
C LYS A 126 3.69 8.56 -13.49
N ALA A 127 4.16 8.33 -12.27
CA ALA A 127 4.25 9.39 -11.26
C ALA A 127 5.30 10.42 -11.63
N GLU A 128 6.42 10.02 -12.22
CA GLU A 128 7.43 10.92 -12.79
C GLU A 128 6.85 11.79 -13.91
N GLU A 129 6.07 11.19 -14.81
CA GLU A 129 5.47 11.88 -15.97
C GLU A 129 4.32 12.82 -15.58
N TYR A 130 3.43 12.36 -14.68
CA TYR A 130 2.15 13.05 -14.40
C TYR A 130 2.04 13.64 -13.00
N GLY A 131 3.04 13.44 -12.14
CA GLY A 131 3.03 13.87 -10.73
C GLY A 131 2.34 12.89 -9.77
N ASN A 132 1.57 11.92 -10.28
CA ASN A 132 0.98 10.85 -9.47
C ASN A 132 0.56 9.66 -10.33
N ALA A 133 0.44 8.49 -9.68
CA ALA A 133 -0.15 7.30 -10.30
C ALA A 133 -0.72 6.34 -9.24
N VAL A 134 -1.80 5.64 -9.58
CA VAL A 134 -2.47 4.67 -8.71
C VAL A 134 -2.66 3.36 -9.45
N THR A 135 -2.22 2.24 -8.88
CA THR A 135 -2.42 0.93 -9.52
C THR A 135 -3.90 0.58 -9.59
N SER A 136 -4.33 0.14 -10.75
CA SER A 136 -5.73 -0.18 -11.02
C SER A 136 -5.91 -1.37 -11.94
N MET A 137 -7.06 -2.01 -11.83
CA MET A 137 -7.50 -3.12 -12.68
C MET A 137 -8.95 -2.91 -13.09
N PRO A 138 -9.36 -3.39 -14.28
CA PRO A 138 -10.78 -3.48 -14.61
C PRO A 138 -11.55 -4.24 -13.51
N TYR A 139 -12.78 -3.84 -13.27
CA TYR A 139 -13.67 -4.59 -12.38
C TYR A 139 -14.50 -5.57 -13.20
N ASN A 140 -14.44 -6.86 -12.88
CA ASN A 140 -15.04 -7.91 -13.69
C ASN A 140 -16.38 -8.45 -13.12
N GLU A 141 -16.68 -8.16 -11.85
CA GLU A 141 -17.89 -8.59 -11.19
C GLU A 141 -19.05 -7.60 -11.40
N GLN A 142 -20.28 -8.06 -11.20
CA GLN A 142 -21.46 -7.18 -11.16
C GLN A 142 -21.49 -6.42 -9.85
N ILE A 143 -21.88 -5.14 -9.91
CA ILE A 143 -22.05 -4.30 -8.71
C ILE A 143 -23.47 -3.79 -8.65
N PHE A 144 -24.14 -4.08 -7.53
CA PHE A 144 -25.41 -3.50 -7.18
C PHE A 144 -25.25 -2.43 -6.10
N VAL A 145 -26.09 -1.41 -6.17
CA VAL A 145 -26.26 -0.46 -5.08
C VAL A 145 -27.40 -0.97 -4.22
N VAL A 146 -27.13 -1.27 -2.95
CA VAL A 146 -28.16 -1.74 -2.03
C VAL A 146 -29.19 -0.63 -1.75
N ASP A 147 -30.46 -0.99 -1.58
CA ASP A 147 -31.49 -0.05 -1.25
C ASP A 147 -31.30 0.50 0.18
N LYS A 148 -31.57 1.79 0.37
CA LYS A 148 -31.32 2.47 1.66
C LYS A 148 -32.15 1.92 2.81
N ASP A 149 -33.34 1.43 2.48
CA ASP A 149 -34.33 0.97 3.48
C ASP A 149 -34.26 -0.55 3.71
N ASP A 150 -33.63 -1.31 2.82
CA ASP A 150 -33.43 -2.75 2.94
C ASP A 150 -32.12 -3.19 2.25
N GLU A 151 -31.09 -3.49 3.02
CA GLU A 151 -29.78 -3.92 2.51
C GLU A 151 -29.78 -5.26 1.76
N ASN A 152 -30.89 -6.02 1.80
CA ASN A 152 -31.05 -7.28 1.08
C ASN A 152 -31.68 -7.11 -0.30
N THR A 153 -32.02 -5.86 -0.68
CA THR A 153 -32.66 -5.56 -1.98
C THR A 153 -31.85 -4.56 -2.79
N THR A 154 -32.11 -4.51 -4.08
CA THR A 154 -31.49 -3.55 -4.99
C THR A 154 -32.40 -3.25 -6.18
N THR A 155 -32.44 -2.00 -6.57
CA THR A 155 -33.09 -1.50 -7.81
C THR A 155 -32.07 -0.80 -8.73
N GLN A 156 -30.77 -0.77 -8.34
CA GLN A 156 -29.73 -0.05 -9.07
C GLN A 156 -28.47 -0.90 -9.25
N PHE A 157 -27.82 -0.73 -10.40
CA PHE A 157 -26.49 -1.31 -10.64
C PHE A 157 -25.53 -0.25 -11.18
N ILE A 158 -24.23 -0.51 -11.06
CA ILE A 158 -23.19 0.34 -11.63
C ILE A 158 -22.57 -0.42 -12.81
N PRO A 159 -22.56 0.16 -14.05
CA PRO A 159 -21.89 -0.46 -15.18
C PRO A 159 -20.41 -0.69 -14.91
N ARG A 160 -19.97 -1.95 -14.91
CA ARG A 160 -18.59 -2.34 -14.56
C ARG A 160 -17.53 -1.77 -15.50
N GLU A 161 -17.91 -1.43 -16.72
CA GLU A 161 -17.02 -0.85 -17.74
C GLU A 161 -16.45 0.50 -17.30
N THR A 162 -17.17 1.22 -16.45
CA THR A 162 -16.75 2.52 -15.88
C THR A 162 -15.93 2.37 -14.61
N LEU A 163 -15.80 1.16 -14.08
CA LEU A 163 -15.19 0.90 -12.79
C LEU A 163 -13.76 0.41 -12.91
N ARG A 164 -12.97 0.78 -11.94
CA ARG A 164 -11.61 0.25 -11.71
C ARG A 164 -11.46 -0.14 -10.25
N ARG A 165 -10.94 -1.33 -10.01
CA ARG A 165 -10.48 -1.72 -8.69
C ARG A 165 -9.09 -1.15 -8.50
N VAL A 166 -8.90 -0.36 -7.45
CA VAL A 166 -7.62 0.28 -7.12
C VAL A 166 -6.94 -0.43 -5.96
N SER A 167 -5.61 -0.38 -5.95
CA SER A 167 -4.81 -0.96 -4.88
C SER A 167 -3.54 -0.12 -4.65
N THR A 168 -2.69 -0.58 -3.77
CA THR A 168 -1.32 -0.11 -3.67
C THR A 168 -0.39 -1.02 -4.48
N PRO A 169 0.75 -0.53 -5.01
CA PRO A 169 1.36 0.77 -4.75
C PRO A 169 0.61 1.94 -5.39
N GLN A 170 0.75 3.10 -4.74
CA GLN A 170 0.35 4.41 -5.25
C GLN A 170 1.55 5.31 -5.17
N ALA A 171 1.81 6.12 -6.18
CA ALA A 171 2.97 6.99 -6.21
C ALA A 171 2.56 8.44 -6.44
N TYR A 172 3.25 9.37 -5.78
CA TYR A 172 3.00 10.80 -5.84
C TYR A 172 4.31 11.55 -5.74
N ARG A 173 4.43 12.70 -6.39
CA ARG A 173 5.47 13.65 -6.05
C ARG A 173 5.29 14.13 -4.61
N TYR A 174 6.40 14.30 -3.90
CA TYR A 174 6.36 14.63 -2.48
C TYR A 174 5.67 15.96 -2.20
N ASP A 175 5.97 17.02 -2.98
CA ASP A 175 5.33 18.34 -2.86
C ASP A 175 3.79 18.25 -2.93
N LEU A 176 3.28 17.51 -3.91
CA LEU A 176 1.84 17.27 -4.06
C LEU A 176 1.27 16.51 -2.86
N LEU A 177 1.91 15.39 -2.50
CA LEU A 177 1.44 14.52 -1.42
C LEU A 177 1.40 15.25 -0.08
N ASN A 178 2.50 15.90 0.29
CA ASN A 178 2.63 16.60 1.56
C ASN A 178 1.66 17.78 1.65
N THR A 179 1.61 18.62 0.62
CA THR A 179 0.68 19.77 0.58
C THR A 179 -0.78 19.32 0.71
N LYS A 180 -1.17 18.24 0.03
CA LYS A 180 -2.54 17.73 0.09
C LYS A 180 -2.88 17.08 1.45
N TYR A 181 -1.94 16.46 2.10
CA TYR A 181 -2.15 15.98 3.48
C TYR A 181 -2.35 17.14 4.47
N HIS A 182 -1.56 18.20 4.39
CA HIS A 182 -1.77 19.41 5.20
C HIS A 182 -3.14 20.05 4.91
N GLU A 183 -3.52 20.18 3.64
CA GLU A 183 -4.83 20.70 3.23
C GLU A 183 -5.98 19.86 3.77
N ALA A 184 -5.89 18.52 3.64
CA ALA A 184 -6.90 17.57 4.08
C ALA A 184 -7.20 17.70 5.58
N TYR A 185 -6.15 17.70 6.39
CA TYR A 185 -6.29 17.80 7.84
C TYR A 185 -6.73 19.20 8.29
N ALA A 186 -6.27 20.27 7.65
CA ALA A 186 -6.73 21.64 7.94
C ALA A 186 -8.22 21.85 7.62
N LYS A 187 -8.71 21.21 6.54
CA LYS A 187 -10.11 21.32 6.07
C LYS A 187 -11.02 20.19 6.52
N ASN A 188 -10.48 19.17 7.18
CA ASN A 188 -11.21 17.96 7.58
C ASN A 188 -11.85 17.23 6.37
N ILE A 189 -11.13 17.12 5.24
CA ILE A 189 -11.60 16.49 4.00
C ILE A 189 -10.86 15.17 3.76
N GLY A 190 -11.59 14.09 3.49
CA GLY A 190 -11.04 12.79 3.06
C GLY A 190 -10.17 12.08 4.11
N ILE A 191 -10.34 12.40 5.41
CA ILE A 191 -9.51 11.84 6.49
C ILE A 191 -10.25 10.88 7.43
N HIS A 192 -11.54 10.65 7.22
CA HIS A 192 -12.37 9.78 8.07
C HIS A 192 -12.91 8.57 7.30
N GLY A 193 -13.35 7.55 8.06
CA GLY A 193 -14.03 6.38 7.50
C GLY A 193 -13.10 5.51 6.65
N SER A 194 -13.53 5.20 5.43
CA SER A 194 -12.80 4.33 4.49
C SER A 194 -11.82 5.08 3.59
N HIS A 195 -11.45 6.30 3.92
CA HIS A 195 -10.56 7.10 3.10
C HIS A 195 -9.09 6.64 3.22
N TYR A 196 -8.41 6.73 2.09
CA TYR A 196 -6.98 6.48 1.91
C TYR A 196 -6.39 7.62 1.09
N ALA A 197 -5.08 7.63 0.88
CA ALA A 197 -4.42 8.69 0.13
C ALA A 197 -5.11 9.00 -1.22
N ASN A 198 -5.43 7.98 -2.01
CA ASN A 198 -6.05 8.15 -3.32
C ASN A 198 -7.47 8.76 -3.27
N THR A 199 -8.32 8.31 -2.34
CA THR A 199 -9.69 8.85 -2.19
C THR A 199 -9.66 10.29 -1.66
N MET A 200 -8.79 10.58 -0.69
CA MET A 200 -8.54 11.94 -0.20
C MET A 200 -8.09 12.86 -1.35
N MET A 201 -7.16 12.42 -2.20
CA MET A 201 -6.71 13.18 -3.35
C MET A 201 -7.86 13.54 -4.30
N VAL A 202 -8.75 12.59 -4.58
CA VAL A 202 -9.95 12.82 -5.42
C VAL A 202 -10.86 13.87 -4.78
N GLU A 203 -11.14 13.76 -3.49
CA GLU A 203 -11.99 14.74 -2.77
C GLU A 203 -11.38 16.13 -2.73
N LEU A 204 -10.05 16.24 -2.74
CA LEU A 204 -9.32 17.50 -2.87
C LEU A 204 -9.14 17.97 -4.33
N GLY A 205 -9.85 17.37 -5.27
CA GLY A 205 -9.86 17.74 -6.69
C GLY A 205 -8.63 17.36 -7.49
N VAL A 206 -7.78 16.46 -6.98
CA VAL A 206 -6.61 15.97 -7.71
C VAL A 206 -7.02 14.94 -8.74
N LYS A 207 -6.61 15.14 -10.00
CA LYS A 207 -6.73 14.14 -11.05
C LYS A 207 -5.70 13.03 -10.83
N LEU A 208 -6.18 11.78 -10.72
CA LEU A 208 -5.32 10.61 -10.58
C LEU A 208 -5.10 9.91 -11.92
N TYR A 209 -3.87 9.45 -12.13
CA TYR A 209 -3.47 8.67 -13.30
C TYR A 209 -3.42 7.19 -12.97
N LEU A 210 -3.98 6.34 -13.85
CA LEU A 210 -4.12 4.92 -13.59
C LEU A 210 -2.90 4.14 -14.12
N ALA A 211 -2.24 3.44 -13.22
CA ALA A 211 -1.15 2.52 -13.54
C ALA A 211 -1.64 1.07 -13.56
N LYS A 212 -0.83 0.18 -14.13
CA LYS A 212 -1.10 -1.26 -14.20
C LYS A 212 -1.16 -1.87 -12.80
N GLY A 213 -2.18 -2.68 -12.53
CA GLY A 213 -2.29 -3.51 -11.34
C GLY A 213 -2.20 -5.01 -11.66
N SER A 214 -2.32 -5.85 -10.62
CA SER A 214 -2.35 -7.31 -10.74
C SER A 214 -3.27 -7.93 -9.71
N ASP A 215 -4.02 -8.95 -10.11
CA ASP A 215 -4.85 -9.75 -9.20
C ASP A 215 -4.01 -10.56 -8.20
N LYS A 216 -2.74 -10.83 -8.52
CA LYS A 216 -1.82 -11.49 -7.59
C LYS A 216 -1.44 -10.61 -6.40
N ASN A 217 -1.52 -9.29 -6.52
CA ASN A 217 -1.16 -8.34 -5.48
C ASN A 217 -2.26 -8.25 -4.40
N ILE A 218 -2.58 -9.40 -3.79
CA ILE A 218 -3.61 -9.54 -2.76
C ILE A 218 -3.19 -8.90 -1.43
N LYS A 219 -4.16 -8.36 -0.70
CA LYS A 219 -3.97 -7.84 0.66
C LYS A 219 -4.28 -8.95 1.65
N LEU A 220 -3.29 -9.39 2.43
CA LEU A 220 -3.46 -10.48 3.40
C LEU A 220 -4.24 -9.98 4.63
N THR A 221 -5.53 -10.25 4.67
CA THR A 221 -6.45 -9.77 5.71
C THR A 221 -7.14 -10.90 6.46
N THR A 222 -7.25 -12.08 5.85
CA THR A 222 -7.90 -13.27 6.38
C THR A 222 -6.95 -14.47 6.40
N LYS A 223 -7.37 -15.56 7.05
CA LYS A 223 -6.62 -16.82 7.00
C LYS A 223 -6.58 -17.41 5.59
N ASP A 224 -7.66 -17.26 4.84
CA ASP A 224 -7.75 -17.74 3.45
C ASP A 224 -6.75 -17.00 2.54
N ASP A 225 -6.54 -15.68 2.75
CA ASP A 225 -5.51 -14.94 2.03
C ASP A 225 -4.10 -15.49 2.29
N LEU A 226 -3.82 -15.93 3.54
CA LEU A 226 -2.54 -16.56 3.89
C LEU A 226 -2.36 -17.90 3.20
N GLU A 227 -3.42 -18.71 3.10
CA GLU A 227 -3.36 -20.00 2.38
C GLU A 227 -3.14 -19.77 0.87
N LEU A 228 -3.80 -18.79 0.29
CA LEU A 228 -3.55 -18.37 -1.09
C LEU A 228 -2.09 -17.95 -1.28
N PHE A 229 -1.55 -17.11 -0.39
CA PHE A 229 -0.17 -16.68 -0.45
C PHE A 229 0.81 -17.85 -0.35
N LYS A 230 0.61 -18.80 0.59
CA LYS A 230 1.40 -20.03 0.70
C LYS A 230 1.37 -20.84 -0.59
N GLY A 231 0.19 -20.98 -1.19
CA GLY A 231 0.02 -21.68 -2.46
C GLY A 231 0.82 -21.04 -3.60
N TYR A 232 0.86 -19.72 -3.69
CA TYR A 232 1.70 -19.01 -4.67
C TYR A 232 3.20 -19.24 -4.42
N MET A 233 3.64 -19.18 -3.16
CA MET A 233 5.05 -19.40 -2.80
C MET A 233 5.52 -20.82 -3.11
N THR A 234 4.64 -21.81 -3.04
CA THR A 234 4.95 -23.21 -3.40
C THR A 234 5.12 -23.35 -4.91
N LYS A 235 4.27 -22.71 -5.70
CA LYS A 235 4.34 -22.74 -7.18
C LYS A 235 5.62 -22.12 -7.74
N GLU A 236 6.18 -21.10 -7.10
CA GLU A 236 7.46 -20.52 -7.53
C GLU A 236 8.64 -21.50 -7.38
N LYS A 237 8.50 -22.53 -6.53
CA LYS A 237 9.50 -23.61 -6.39
C LYS A 237 9.31 -24.75 -7.39
N ASP A 238 8.10 -24.89 -7.96
CA ASP A 238 7.76 -25.96 -8.91
C ASP A 238 7.85 -25.43 -10.35
N THR A 239 8.98 -25.69 -11.00
CA THR A 239 9.28 -25.24 -12.38
C THR A 239 8.58 -26.06 -13.48
N TRP A 240 7.57 -26.85 -13.19
CA TRP A 240 6.94 -27.75 -14.16
C TRP A 240 5.89 -27.10 -15.08
N LEU A 241 5.50 -25.85 -14.83
CA LEU A 241 4.71 -25.04 -15.75
C LEU A 241 5.68 -24.17 -16.58
N LYS A 242 6.25 -24.75 -17.61
CA LYS A 242 6.93 -24.01 -18.68
C LYS A 242 5.93 -23.67 -19.78
#